data_547f2448419f6b8fec191fb8df131971
#
_entry.id   547f2448419f6b8fec191fb8df131971
#
_cell.length_a   1.000
_cell.length_b   1.000
_cell.length_c   1.000
_cell.angle_alpha   90.00
_cell.angle_beta   90.00
_cell.angle_gamma   90.00
#
_symmetry.space_group_name_H-M   'P 1'
#
loop_
_entity.id
_entity.type
_entity.pdbx_description
1 polymer ?
#
loop_
_entity_poly.entity_id
_entity_poly.type
_entity_poly.pdbx_seq_one_letter_code
_entity_poly.pdbx_strand_id
1 'polypeptide(L)'
;MKHFKFTAKLILSLCVIAFIASCSNESNDEQIQQEDYSEVAKSSEIDRASEAMDEVSLKVFETQQSSETSKMPPNFNLPDCVTITVVAEQNSREVTIDFGTEGCLINGNVFKGIIFLTWDRNPEAQEILITKTYTDFYFNAKNIQGGKTILKQRQNDNGNPQFTKTVNI
;
A
#
# COMPACT_ATOMS: atom_id res chain seq x y z
N MET A 1 -40.49 11.17 -62.34
CA MET A 1 -40.22 10.69 -60.98
C MET A 1 -39.61 9.28 -60.86
N LYS A 2 -39.55 8.49 -61.98
CA LYS A 2 -38.94 7.14 -61.92
C LYS A 2 -37.40 7.14 -62.01
N HIS A 3 -36.79 8.12 -62.65
CA HIS A 3 -35.34 8.20 -62.83
C HIS A 3 -34.61 8.65 -61.56
N PHE A 4 -35.23 9.45 -60.68
CA PHE A 4 -34.68 9.93 -59.48
C PHE A 4 -34.46 8.81 -58.38
N LYS A 5 -35.39 7.83 -58.36
CA LYS A 5 -35.32 6.69 -57.47
C LYS A 5 -34.20 5.69 -57.82
N PHE A 6 -33.86 5.61 -59.11
CA PHE A 6 -32.82 4.71 -59.62
C PHE A 6 -31.42 5.24 -59.30
N THR A 7 -31.22 6.54 -59.50
CA THR A 7 -29.90 7.19 -59.13
C THR A 7 -29.64 7.16 -57.68
N ALA A 8 -30.65 7.36 -56.80
CA ALA A 8 -30.50 7.29 -55.37
C ALA A 8 -30.11 5.88 -54.89
N LYS A 9 -30.66 4.83 -55.51
CA LYS A 9 -30.25 3.43 -55.16
C LYS A 9 -28.83 3.10 -55.61
N LEU A 10 -28.42 3.64 -56.79
CA LEU A 10 -27.06 3.43 -57.28
C LEU A 10 -25.99 4.12 -56.42
N ILE A 11 -26.27 5.35 -55.97
CA ILE A 11 -25.38 6.09 -55.07
C ILE A 11 -25.28 5.40 -53.71
N LEU A 12 -26.37 4.87 -53.18
CA LEU A 12 -26.37 4.15 -51.91
C LEU A 12 -25.56 2.84 -52.00
N SER A 13 -25.63 2.13 -53.13
CA SER A 13 -24.84 0.92 -53.39
C SER A 13 -23.33 1.22 -53.49
N LEU A 14 -22.98 2.37 -54.11
CA LEU A 14 -21.57 2.76 -54.24
C LEU A 14 -20.94 3.16 -52.90
N CYS A 15 -21.70 3.80 -52.00
CA CYS A 15 -21.24 4.14 -50.67
C CYS A 15 -20.96 2.92 -49.80
N VAL A 16 -21.74 1.83 -49.93
CA VAL A 16 -21.52 0.60 -49.14
C VAL A 16 -20.25 -0.12 -49.58
N ILE A 17 -19.86 -0.05 -50.86
CA ILE A 17 -18.62 -0.67 -51.34
C ILE A 17 -17.37 0.11 -50.86
N ALA A 18 -17.49 1.43 -50.64
CA ALA A 18 -16.38 2.25 -50.16
C ALA A 18 -15.99 1.95 -48.71
N PHE A 19 -16.90 1.41 -47.87
CA PHE A 19 -16.60 1.08 -46.49
C PHE A 19 -15.86 -0.25 -46.28
N ILE A 20 -15.84 -1.14 -47.25
CA ILE A 20 -15.11 -2.43 -47.15
C ILE A 20 -13.71 -2.39 -47.75
N ALA A 21 -13.32 -1.30 -48.43
CA ALA A 21 -11.98 -1.12 -48.97
C ALA A 21 -11.00 -0.44 -47.98
N SER A 22 -11.43 -0.12 -46.78
CA SER A 22 -10.59 0.53 -45.75
C SER A 22 -9.80 -0.45 -44.85
N CYS A 23 -9.83 -1.73 -45.16
CA CYS A 23 -8.94 -2.73 -44.55
C CYS A 23 -7.94 -3.24 -45.61
N SER A 24 -7.11 -2.34 -46.16
CA SER A 24 -5.93 -2.78 -46.86
C SER A 24 -4.74 -2.75 -45.89
N ASN A 25 -4.19 -3.94 -45.67
CA ASN A 25 -2.89 -4.19 -45.09
C ASN A 25 -1.86 -3.12 -45.46
N GLU A 26 -1.65 -2.16 -44.61
CA GLU A 26 -0.31 -1.70 -44.38
C GLU A 26 0.28 -2.64 -43.32
N SER A 27 1.19 -3.49 -43.74
CA SER A 27 2.19 -4.12 -42.88
C SER A 27 3.12 -3.01 -42.40
N ASN A 28 2.59 -2.14 -41.52
CA ASN A 28 3.39 -1.51 -40.55
C ASN A 28 3.71 -2.63 -39.56
N ASP A 29 4.97 -3.02 -39.51
CA ASP A 29 5.59 -3.52 -38.29
C ASP A 29 5.36 -2.45 -37.23
N GLU A 30 4.15 -2.36 -36.66
CA GLU A 30 3.96 -1.85 -35.35
C GLU A 30 4.77 -2.80 -34.46
N GLN A 31 6.03 -2.42 -34.24
CA GLN A 31 6.68 -2.84 -33.01
C GLN A 31 5.68 -2.50 -31.93
N ILE A 32 4.96 -3.52 -31.47
CA ILE A 32 4.25 -3.49 -30.20
C ILE A 32 5.35 -3.12 -29.25
N GLN A 33 5.45 -1.82 -28.92
CA GLN A 33 6.25 -1.38 -27.80
C GLN A 33 5.68 -2.16 -26.64
N GLN A 34 6.36 -3.22 -26.27
CA GLN A 34 6.07 -3.98 -25.10
C GLN A 34 6.26 -2.98 -23.95
N GLU A 35 5.13 -2.39 -23.53
CA GLU A 35 5.14 -1.44 -22.41
C GLU A 35 5.84 -2.14 -21.26
N ASP A 36 6.93 -1.55 -20.80
CA ASP A 36 7.69 -2.09 -19.69
C ASP A 36 6.92 -1.84 -18.39
N TYR A 37 6.08 -2.81 -18.02
CA TYR A 37 5.33 -2.79 -16.76
C TYR A 37 6.21 -3.04 -15.53
N SER A 38 7.53 -3.13 -15.67
CA SER A 38 8.45 -3.44 -14.56
C SER A 38 8.39 -2.40 -13.45
N GLU A 39 8.27 -1.11 -13.81
CA GLU A 39 8.16 -0.01 -12.84
C GLU A 39 6.83 -0.07 -12.07
N VAL A 40 5.72 -0.39 -12.74
CA VAL A 40 4.41 -0.54 -12.12
C VAL A 40 4.42 -1.74 -11.16
N ALA A 41 5.05 -2.85 -11.57
CA ALA A 41 5.18 -4.03 -10.72
C ALA A 41 6.02 -3.74 -9.48
N LYS A 42 7.13 -3.00 -9.61
CA LYS A 42 7.96 -2.57 -8.48
C LYS A 42 7.20 -1.65 -7.52
N SER A 43 6.48 -0.67 -8.05
CA SER A 43 5.66 0.25 -7.24
C SER A 43 4.62 -0.53 -6.43
N SER A 44 3.88 -1.42 -7.08
CA SER A 44 2.88 -2.27 -6.41
C SER A 44 3.48 -3.17 -5.33
N GLU A 45 4.71 -3.66 -5.52
CA GLU A 45 5.41 -4.47 -4.52
C GLU A 45 5.84 -3.64 -3.30
N ILE A 46 6.31 -2.39 -3.53
CA ILE A 46 6.67 -1.45 -2.47
C ILE A 46 5.42 -1.10 -1.64
N ASP A 47 4.30 -0.82 -2.29
CA ASP A 47 3.04 -0.51 -1.63
C ASP A 47 2.55 -1.67 -0.75
N ARG A 48 2.57 -2.90 -1.28
CA ARG A 48 2.23 -4.10 -0.50
C ARG A 48 3.14 -4.30 0.71
N ALA A 49 4.45 -4.10 0.53
CA ALA A 49 5.40 -4.20 1.63
C ALA A 49 5.09 -3.15 2.70
N SER A 50 4.87 -1.91 2.27
CA SER A 50 4.52 -0.80 3.16
C SER A 50 3.25 -1.07 3.97
N GLU A 51 2.20 -1.57 3.32
CA GLU A 51 0.93 -1.91 3.98
C GLU A 51 1.08 -3.06 4.99
N ALA A 52 1.78 -4.13 4.62
CA ALA A 52 2.00 -5.26 5.52
C ALA A 52 2.81 -4.87 6.76
N MET A 53 3.84 -4.02 6.59
CA MET A 53 4.63 -3.47 7.71
C MET A 53 3.79 -2.54 8.59
N ASP A 54 2.89 -1.75 7.98
CA ASP A 54 2.00 -0.87 8.72
C ASP A 54 0.97 -1.66 9.54
N GLU A 55 0.41 -2.72 8.96
CA GLU A 55 -0.54 -3.58 9.67
C GLU A 55 0.06 -4.10 10.97
N VAL A 56 1.27 -4.67 10.92
CA VAL A 56 1.96 -5.17 12.12
C VAL A 56 2.24 -4.04 13.10
N SER A 57 2.81 -2.93 12.61
CA SER A 57 3.21 -1.80 13.46
C SER A 57 2.03 -1.14 14.16
N LEU A 58 0.93 -0.90 13.45
CA LEU A 58 -0.27 -0.27 14.00
C LEU A 58 -0.98 -1.19 15.00
N LYS A 59 -1.02 -2.48 14.75
CA LYS A 59 -1.57 -3.45 15.72
C LYS A 59 -0.77 -3.46 17.02
N VAL A 60 0.56 -3.45 16.94
CA VAL A 60 1.41 -3.36 18.13
C VAL A 60 1.16 -2.04 18.86
N PHE A 61 1.12 -0.92 18.15
CA PHE A 61 0.80 0.38 18.71
C PHE A 61 -0.58 0.39 19.43
N GLU A 62 -1.63 -0.11 18.77
CA GLU A 62 -2.98 -0.18 19.34
C GLU A 62 -3.05 -1.07 20.57
N THR A 63 -2.30 -2.19 20.56
CA THR A 63 -2.19 -3.07 21.73
C THR A 63 -1.58 -2.34 22.91
N GLN A 64 -0.52 -1.56 22.70
CA GLN A 64 0.11 -0.78 23.76
C GLN A 64 -0.80 0.34 24.28
N GLN A 65 -1.56 1.00 23.39
CA GLN A 65 -2.54 2.00 23.81
C GLN A 65 -3.70 1.41 24.65
N SER A 66 -4.19 0.23 24.28
CA SER A 66 -5.32 -0.39 24.97
C SER A 66 -4.92 -1.04 26.29
N SER A 67 -3.69 -1.50 26.44
CA SER A 67 -3.19 -1.98 27.73
C SER A 67 -3.18 -0.88 28.80
N GLU A 68 -3.05 0.38 28.39
CA GLU A 68 -3.12 1.55 29.28
C GLU A 68 -4.57 1.89 29.69
N THR A 69 -5.56 1.51 28.89
CA THR A 69 -6.98 1.81 29.12
C THR A 69 -7.79 0.64 29.68
N SER A 70 -7.15 -0.49 30.04
CA SER A 70 -7.79 -1.74 30.49
C SER A 70 -8.77 -2.36 29.46
N LYS A 71 -8.71 -1.94 28.21
CA LYS A 71 -9.48 -2.51 27.11
C LYS A 71 -8.52 -3.30 26.21
N MET A 72 -8.48 -4.61 26.41
CA MET A 72 -7.68 -5.50 25.60
C MET A 72 -8.24 -5.53 24.17
N PRO A 73 -7.45 -5.24 23.11
CA PRO A 73 -7.95 -5.40 21.74
C PRO A 73 -8.18 -6.87 21.43
N PRO A 74 -9.17 -7.19 20.58
CA PRO A 74 -9.44 -8.57 20.23
C PRO A 74 -8.26 -9.19 19.48
N ASN A 75 -7.72 -10.27 20.04
CA ASN A 75 -6.87 -11.29 19.42
C ASN A 75 -5.86 -10.80 18.36
N PHE A 76 -4.78 -10.15 18.80
CA PHE A 76 -3.61 -9.99 17.98
C PHE A 76 -2.56 -11.05 18.40
N ASN A 77 -2.54 -12.14 17.69
CA ASN A 77 -1.51 -13.15 17.86
C ASN A 77 -0.41 -12.91 16.81
N LEU A 78 0.69 -12.31 17.24
CA LEU A 78 1.94 -12.43 16.47
C LEU A 78 2.49 -13.85 16.65
N PRO A 79 3.18 -14.40 15.63
CA PRO A 79 3.88 -15.67 15.79
C PRO A 79 4.92 -15.60 16.92
N ASP A 80 5.22 -16.74 17.52
CA ASP A 80 6.20 -16.87 18.64
C ASP A 80 7.61 -16.40 18.27
N CYS A 81 7.92 -16.30 16.98
CA CYS A 81 9.20 -15.79 16.48
C CYS A 81 9.33 -14.26 16.58
N VAL A 82 8.26 -13.53 16.92
CA VAL A 82 8.30 -12.08 17.11
C VAL A 82 8.48 -11.75 18.58
N THR A 83 9.51 -10.97 18.89
CA THR A 83 9.74 -10.46 20.24
C THR A 83 9.38 -8.97 20.28
N ILE A 84 8.53 -8.58 21.23
CA ILE A 84 8.17 -7.18 21.46
C ILE A 84 8.78 -6.73 22.77
N THR A 85 9.59 -5.68 22.72
CA THR A 85 10.14 -4.99 23.90
C THR A 85 9.56 -3.59 23.96
N VAL A 86 9.05 -3.21 25.13
CA VAL A 86 8.45 -1.89 25.36
C VAL A 86 9.25 -1.16 26.42
N VAL A 87 9.74 0.03 26.07
CA VAL A 87 10.31 0.99 27.02
C VAL A 87 9.26 2.08 27.24
N ALA A 88 8.78 2.14 28.46
CA ALA A 88 7.73 3.06 28.86
C ALA A 88 8.32 4.18 29.72
N GLU A 89 8.42 5.37 29.17
CA GLU A 89 8.77 6.57 29.90
C GLU A 89 7.50 7.35 30.29
N GLN A 90 7.66 8.41 31.09
CA GLN A 90 6.52 9.18 31.56
C GLN A 90 5.71 9.78 30.40
N ASN A 91 6.39 10.34 29.39
CA ASN A 91 5.78 11.08 28.30
C ASN A 91 6.00 10.43 26.92
N SER A 92 6.67 9.28 26.85
CA SER A 92 6.95 8.60 25.58
C SER A 92 6.81 7.10 25.69
N ARG A 93 6.70 6.48 24.53
CA ARG A 93 6.77 5.03 24.32
C ARG A 93 7.75 4.73 23.22
N GLU A 94 8.61 3.74 23.49
CA GLU A 94 9.46 3.13 22.50
C GLU A 94 9.12 1.64 22.43
N VAL A 95 8.88 1.14 21.26
CA VAL A 95 8.59 -0.27 21.04
C VAL A 95 9.54 -0.83 20.00
N THR A 96 10.23 -1.89 20.36
CA THR A 96 11.05 -2.69 19.47
C THR A 96 10.26 -3.93 19.07
N ILE A 97 10.08 -4.13 17.79
CA ILE A 97 9.49 -5.34 17.20
C ILE A 97 10.63 -6.09 16.51
N ASP A 98 11.09 -7.17 17.10
CA ASP A 98 12.21 -7.97 16.62
C ASP A 98 11.67 -9.26 15.99
N PHE A 99 11.95 -9.45 14.69
CA PHE A 99 11.58 -10.60 13.90
C PHE A 99 12.71 -11.64 13.81
N GLY A 100 13.82 -11.40 14.50
CA GLY A 100 14.98 -12.26 14.50
C GLY A 100 15.80 -12.21 13.20
N THR A 101 16.92 -12.93 13.23
CA THR A 101 17.85 -13.02 12.11
C THR A 101 17.44 -14.06 11.07
N GLU A 102 16.65 -15.05 11.46
CA GLU A 102 16.11 -16.08 10.55
C GLU A 102 14.84 -15.61 9.84
N GLY A 103 14.12 -14.67 10.46
CA GLY A 103 12.88 -14.10 9.98
C GLY A 103 11.62 -14.84 10.45
N CYS A 104 10.52 -14.11 10.41
CA CYS A 104 9.19 -14.55 10.82
C CYS A 104 8.21 -14.54 9.65
N LEU A 105 7.47 -15.62 9.44
CA LEU A 105 6.39 -15.69 8.46
C LEU A 105 5.10 -15.11 9.06
N ILE A 106 4.60 -14.00 8.50
CA ILE A 106 3.38 -13.31 8.93
C ILE A 106 2.52 -13.05 7.70
N ASN A 107 1.30 -13.57 7.67
CA ASN A 107 0.36 -13.40 6.56
C ASN A 107 0.98 -13.70 5.17
N GLY A 108 1.82 -14.75 5.09
CA GLY A 108 2.47 -15.17 3.85
C GLY A 108 3.70 -14.34 3.44
N ASN A 109 4.13 -13.37 4.27
CA ASN A 109 5.32 -12.57 4.05
C ASN A 109 6.37 -12.85 5.14
N VAL A 110 7.65 -12.83 4.74
CA VAL A 110 8.78 -13.01 5.66
C VAL A 110 9.28 -11.65 6.11
N PHE A 111 9.23 -11.42 7.41
CA PHE A 111 9.79 -10.25 8.09
C PHE A 111 11.07 -10.66 8.81
N LYS A 112 12.14 -9.88 8.69
CA LYS A 112 13.43 -10.15 9.33
C LYS A 112 14.05 -8.85 9.81
N GLY A 113 14.77 -8.87 10.94
CA GLY A 113 15.36 -7.67 11.55
C GLY A 113 14.40 -6.94 12.46
N ILE A 114 14.55 -5.63 12.60
CA ILE A 114 13.90 -4.86 13.66
C ILE A 114 13.11 -3.68 13.10
N ILE A 115 11.91 -3.49 13.62
CA ILE A 115 11.12 -2.26 13.49
C ILE A 115 11.10 -1.56 14.85
N PHE A 116 11.46 -0.28 14.88
CA PHE A 116 11.28 0.59 16.03
C PHE A 116 10.08 1.50 15.84
N LEU A 117 9.26 1.62 16.87
CA LEU A 117 8.17 2.58 16.93
C LEU A 117 8.39 3.50 18.14
N THR A 118 8.23 4.80 17.91
CA THR A 118 8.27 5.80 18.98
C THR A 118 7.09 6.75 18.84
N TRP A 119 6.52 7.17 19.98
CA TRP A 119 5.45 8.18 20.02
C TRP A 119 5.38 8.84 21.38
N ASP A 120 4.84 10.05 21.41
CA ASP A 120 4.55 10.76 22.64
C ASP A 120 3.27 10.22 23.29
N ARG A 121 3.33 10.00 24.60
CA ARG A 121 2.20 9.60 25.41
C ARG A 121 1.46 10.80 25.95
N ASN A 122 0.40 11.18 25.28
CA ASN A 122 -0.54 12.17 25.79
C ASN A 122 -1.98 11.65 25.62
N PRO A 123 -2.64 11.22 26.72
CA PRO A 123 -4.00 10.66 26.63
C PRO A 123 -5.04 11.70 26.17
N GLU A 124 -4.78 12.98 26.31
CA GLU A 124 -5.67 14.06 25.89
C GLU A 124 -5.41 14.53 24.46
N ALA A 125 -4.31 14.08 23.83
CA ALA A 125 -3.97 14.51 22.48
C ALA A 125 -5.01 14.04 21.47
N GLN A 126 -5.44 14.96 20.61
CA GLN A 126 -6.29 14.63 19.47
C GLN A 126 -5.51 13.93 18.34
N GLU A 127 -4.21 14.16 18.31
CA GLU A 127 -3.29 13.64 17.32
C GLU A 127 -2.10 12.97 18.00
N ILE A 128 -1.65 11.85 17.45
CA ILE A 128 -0.47 11.11 17.90
C ILE A 128 0.41 10.89 16.68
N LEU A 129 1.64 11.40 16.72
CA LEU A 129 2.63 11.14 15.69
C LEU A 129 3.42 9.89 16.08
N ILE A 130 3.32 8.86 15.27
CA ILE A 130 4.08 7.61 15.40
C ILE A 130 5.24 7.67 14.42
N THR A 131 6.47 7.57 14.92
CA THR A 131 7.67 7.43 14.09
C THR A 131 8.04 5.96 14.01
N LYS A 132 8.30 5.48 12.82
CA LYS A 132 8.72 4.12 12.52
C LYS A 132 10.07 4.15 11.82
N THR A 133 11.05 3.39 12.33
CA THR A 133 12.36 3.22 11.73
C THR A 133 12.75 1.75 11.68
N TYR A 134 13.78 1.42 10.90
CA TYR A 134 14.20 0.06 10.60
C TYR A 134 15.67 -0.15 10.91
N THR A 135 16.02 -1.34 11.40
CA THR A 135 17.42 -1.77 11.57
C THR A 135 17.58 -3.18 11.02
N ASP A 136 18.49 -3.32 10.06
CA ASP A 136 18.75 -4.59 9.35
C ASP A 136 17.47 -5.30 8.91
N PHE A 137 16.50 -4.50 8.46
CA PHE A 137 15.16 -4.97 8.22
C PHE A 137 14.98 -5.42 6.76
N TYR A 138 14.35 -6.59 6.61
CA TYR A 138 14.06 -7.19 5.31
C TYR A 138 12.60 -7.63 5.26
N PHE A 139 11.96 -7.36 4.15
CA PHE A 139 10.64 -7.85 3.79
C PHE A 139 10.74 -8.70 2.53
N ASN A 140 10.41 -10.00 2.63
CA ASN A 140 10.56 -10.97 1.53
C ASN A 140 11.94 -10.89 0.85
N ALA A 141 13.02 -10.93 1.64
CA ALA A 141 14.42 -10.82 1.22
C ALA A 141 14.84 -9.44 0.65
N LYS A 142 13.97 -8.44 0.60
CA LYS A 142 14.31 -7.07 0.21
C LYS A 142 14.68 -6.23 1.42
N ASN A 143 15.86 -5.61 1.39
CA ASN A 143 16.29 -4.71 2.43
C ASN A 143 15.45 -3.41 2.40
N ILE A 144 14.88 -3.05 3.52
CA ILE A 144 14.09 -1.83 3.72
C ILE A 144 14.87 -0.89 4.60
N GLN A 145 15.10 0.32 4.13
CA GLN A 145 15.80 1.37 4.84
C GLN A 145 14.93 2.61 4.97
N GLY A 146 15.40 3.59 5.75
CA GLY A 146 14.69 4.86 5.93
C GLY A 146 13.74 4.83 7.10
N GLY A 147 12.60 5.48 6.96
CA GLY A 147 11.60 5.58 8.01
C GLY A 147 10.25 6.07 7.50
N LYS A 148 9.29 6.06 8.40
CA LYS A 148 7.92 6.48 8.12
C LYS A 148 7.33 7.17 9.34
N THR A 149 6.57 8.22 9.11
CA THR A 149 5.72 8.81 10.15
C THR A 149 4.26 8.52 9.85
N ILE A 150 3.50 8.24 10.90
CA ILE A 150 2.07 7.98 10.83
C ILE A 150 1.40 8.94 11.82
N LEU A 151 0.63 9.88 11.31
CA LEU A 151 -0.20 10.74 12.13
C LEU A 151 -1.55 10.06 12.35
N LYS A 152 -1.85 9.71 13.60
CA LYS A 152 -3.15 9.20 14.00
C LYS A 152 -3.98 10.36 14.56
N GLN A 153 -5.08 10.69 13.92
CA GLN A 153 -6.08 11.63 14.41
C GLN A 153 -7.24 10.84 15.02
N ARG A 154 -7.68 11.22 16.22
CA ARG A 154 -8.84 10.60 16.89
C ARG A 154 -10.13 10.91 16.16
N GLN A 155 -10.23 12.13 15.65
CA GLN A 155 -11.36 12.59 14.84
C GLN A 155 -10.84 13.53 13.75
N ASN A 156 -11.23 13.28 12.52
CA ASN A 156 -11.08 14.22 11.42
C ASN A 156 -12.27 15.19 11.38
N ASP A 157 -12.34 16.05 10.37
CA ASP A 157 -13.42 17.04 10.20
C ASP A 157 -14.83 16.42 10.12
N ASN A 158 -14.91 15.13 9.80
CA ASN A 158 -16.16 14.35 9.74
C ASN A 158 -16.42 13.54 11.02
N GLY A 159 -15.60 13.70 12.06
CA GLY A 159 -15.72 12.99 13.33
C GLY A 159 -15.21 11.54 13.32
N ASN A 160 -14.53 11.11 12.26
CA ASN A 160 -14.01 9.75 12.13
C ASN A 160 -12.51 9.67 12.45
N PRO A 161 -12.02 8.56 13.02
CA PRO A 161 -10.59 8.35 13.17
C PRO A 161 -9.91 8.28 11.80
N GLN A 162 -8.71 8.89 11.70
CA GLN A 162 -7.94 8.94 10.47
C GLN A 162 -6.47 8.67 10.71
N PHE A 163 -5.81 8.03 9.75
CA PHE A 163 -4.36 7.86 9.69
C PHE A 163 -3.81 8.54 8.43
N THR A 164 -2.84 9.42 8.63
CA THR A 164 -2.08 10.03 7.52
C THR A 164 -0.64 9.50 7.58
N LYS A 165 -0.14 8.99 6.46
CA LYS A 165 1.17 8.34 6.36
C LYS A 165 2.11 9.16 5.50
N THR A 166 3.33 9.41 6.01
CA THR A 166 4.41 10.07 5.26
C THR A 166 5.62 9.15 5.24
N VAL A 167 6.10 8.80 4.06
CA VAL A 167 7.19 7.85 3.84
C VAL A 167 8.45 8.61 3.46
N ASN A 168 9.57 8.31 4.13
CA ASN A 168 10.91 8.79 3.83
C ASN A 168 11.81 7.56 3.62
N ILE A 169 11.90 7.08 2.39
CA ILE A 169 12.71 5.94 1.96
C ILE A 169 13.73 6.37 0.92
#